data_5e154d7d957827c91e8009c926ba8a8b
#
_entry.id   5e154d7d957827c91e8009c926ba8a8b
#
_cell.length_a   1.000
_cell.length_b   1.000
_cell.length_c   1.000
_cell.angle_alpha   90.00
_cell.angle_beta   90.00
_cell.angle_gamma   90.00
#
_symmetry.space_group_name_H-M   'P 1'
#
loop_
_entity.id
_entity.type
_entity.pdbx_description
1 polymer ?
#
loop_
_entity_poly.entity_id
_entity_poly.type
_entity_poly.pdbx_seq_one_letter_code
_entity_poly.pdbx_strand_id
1 'polypeptide(L)'
;MSTSTRACPGESFAAVYTAVLKDGSLIPFETRYDEDHPPRLHVVFLQLSSNEATPLEGGGWSAARDPLATAITGFRLTALLKAKPSITTSTVLAPDYSCLQHTFGFRGVGAGASGPQVTVRLGILRSPFYDRLLVAGIEVEDAPPYYLLADARAVPPSDWLIIEARGSRGSRGAEGTAGVAGTNGRPGCPGGAGGPGGAGGNGSGAGPGGRGGQITIIAPAEEPFLAGLVDAQVPGGEGGDGGSGGKGGAGGKGGAADPANDPRCVAGSAGASGPAGAKGQDGRDGLPGGRPQIVTVPMRDVWGQRIPPALAELIDYRPPGRGRRQ
;
A
#
# COMPACT_ATOMS: atom_id res chain seq x y z
N MET A 1 -16.18 -0.16 33.44
CA MET A 1 -15.47 -0.46 32.19
C MET A 1 -14.11 0.24 32.24
N SER A 2 -13.04 -0.48 32.09
CA SER A 2 -11.68 0.05 31.96
C SER A 2 -11.15 -0.38 30.58
N THR A 3 -10.50 0.52 29.89
CA THR A 3 -9.99 0.28 28.53
C THR A 3 -8.51 0.61 28.47
N SER A 4 -7.83 0.13 27.45
CA SER A 4 -6.55 0.69 27.06
C SER A 4 -6.69 2.21 26.91
N THR A 5 -5.70 2.96 27.36
CA THR A 5 -5.73 4.43 27.28
C THR A 5 -5.62 4.95 25.85
N ARG A 6 -5.31 4.09 24.89
CA ARG A 6 -5.10 4.44 23.48
C ARG A 6 -5.93 3.55 22.57
N ALA A 7 -6.58 4.14 21.59
CA ALA A 7 -7.31 3.45 20.53
C ALA A 7 -6.91 4.05 19.18
N CYS A 8 -6.21 3.24 18.38
CA CYS A 8 -5.76 3.63 17.04
C CYS A 8 -6.81 3.28 16.00
N PRO A 9 -7.15 4.17 15.05
CA PRO A 9 -7.96 3.83 13.89
C PRO A 9 -7.37 2.63 13.13
N GLY A 10 -8.22 1.64 12.85
CA GLY A 10 -7.82 0.42 12.12
C GLY A 10 -7.16 -0.67 12.96
N GLU A 11 -6.88 -0.44 14.23
CA GLU A 11 -6.28 -1.43 15.13
C GLU A 11 -7.32 -2.06 16.07
N SER A 12 -6.93 -3.16 16.70
CA SER A 12 -7.73 -3.81 17.73
C SER A 12 -7.23 -3.43 19.12
N PHE A 13 -8.15 -3.25 20.05
CA PHE A 13 -7.83 -2.91 21.44
C PHE A 13 -8.68 -3.70 22.42
N ALA A 14 -8.15 -3.93 23.62
CA ALA A 14 -8.82 -4.66 24.68
C ALA A 14 -9.70 -3.71 25.53
N ALA A 15 -10.79 -4.25 26.05
CA ALA A 15 -11.61 -3.60 27.07
C ALA A 15 -11.86 -4.57 28.22
N VAL A 16 -11.78 -4.05 29.44
CA VAL A 16 -12.12 -4.80 30.66
C VAL A 16 -13.46 -4.30 31.19
N TYR A 17 -14.37 -5.23 31.41
CA TYR A 17 -15.71 -4.95 31.94
C TYR A 17 -15.79 -5.43 33.38
N THR A 18 -16.32 -4.61 34.25
CA THR A 18 -16.44 -4.92 35.68
C THR A 18 -17.85 -4.60 36.16
N ALA A 19 -18.51 -5.54 36.79
CA ALA A 19 -19.76 -5.30 37.49
C ALA A 19 -19.46 -4.74 38.88
N VAL A 20 -20.18 -3.68 39.26
CA VAL A 20 -20.20 -3.16 40.63
C VAL A 20 -21.44 -3.71 41.31
N LEU A 21 -21.25 -4.51 42.33
CA LEU A 21 -22.37 -5.09 43.13
C LEU A 21 -22.93 -4.05 44.11
N LYS A 22 -24.08 -4.37 44.72
CA LYS A 22 -24.75 -3.47 45.69
C LYS A 22 -23.93 -3.17 46.93
N ASP A 23 -23.05 -4.10 47.32
CA ASP A 23 -22.11 -3.97 48.43
C ASP A 23 -20.81 -3.23 48.06
N GLY A 24 -20.71 -2.75 46.81
CA GLY A 24 -19.51 -2.08 46.30
C GLY A 24 -18.41 -3.01 45.80
N SER A 25 -18.59 -4.31 45.92
CA SER A 25 -17.60 -5.27 45.40
C SER A 25 -17.53 -5.27 43.87
N LEU A 26 -16.35 -5.52 43.31
CA LEU A 26 -16.07 -5.51 41.89
C LEU A 26 -15.90 -6.94 41.38
N ILE A 27 -16.69 -7.34 40.40
CA ILE A 27 -16.55 -8.64 39.72
C ILE A 27 -16.24 -8.40 38.24
N PRO A 28 -15.07 -8.86 37.75
CA PRO A 28 -14.74 -8.72 36.33
C PRO A 28 -15.59 -9.68 35.49
N PHE A 29 -15.88 -9.26 34.24
CA PHE A 29 -16.37 -10.14 33.19
C PHE A 29 -15.17 -10.81 32.55
N GLU A 30 -15.17 -12.13 32.52
CA GLU A 30 -14.10 -12.94 32.00
C GLU A 30 -14.38 -13.34 30.55
N THR A 31 -13.30 -13.54 29.78
CA THR A 31 -13.37 -13.86 28.36
C THR A 31 -13.09 -15.34 28.08
N ARG A 32 -12.51 -16.05 29.06
CA ARG A 32 -12.20 -17.48 28.95
C ARG A 32 -13.11 -18.27 29.85
N TYR A 33 -13.55 -19.41 29.35
CA TYR A 33 -14.22 -20.44 30.15
C TYR A 33 -13.17 -21.47 30.55
N ASP A 34 -13.05 -21.72 31.85
CA ASP A 34 -12.26 -22.77 32.41
C ASP A 34 -13.22 -23.71 33.18
N GLU A 35 -13.26 -24.96 32.82
CA GLU A 35 -14.17 -25.97 33.45
C GLU A 35 -13.90 -26.12 34.93
N ASP A 36 -12.62 -26.02 35.35
CA ASP A 36 -12.20 -26.14 36.74
C ASP A 36 -12.49 -24.88 37.55
N HIS A 37 -12.52 -23.72 36.87
CA HIS A 37 -12.78 -22.39 37.46
C HIS A 37 -13.76 -21.60 36.60
N PRO A 38 -15.05 -21.95 36.58
CA PRO A 38 -16.02 -21.28 35.77
C PRO A 38 -16.14 -19.79 36.17
N PRO A 39 -16.16 -18.87 35.20
CA PRO A 39 -16.25 -17.44 35.48
C PRO A 39 -17.56 -17.11 36.18
N ARG A 40 -17.49 -16.24 37.17
CA ARG A 40 -18.71 -15.71 37.82
C ARG A 40 -19.58 -14.92 36.86
N LEU A 41 -18.92 -14.14 36.01
CA LEU A 41 -19.55 -13.39 34.92
C LEU A 41 -18.74 -13.58 33.66
N HIS A 42 -19.37 -14.03 32.59
CA HIS A 42 -18.73 -14.16 31.28
C HIS A 42 -19.14 -13.02 30.36
N VAL A 43 -18.20 -12.52 29.52
CA VAL A 43 -18.45 -11.41 28.59
C VAL A 43 -19.60 -11.67 27.62
N VAL A 44 -19.96 -12.93 27.37
CA VAL A 44 -21.11 -13.34 26.54
C VAL A 44 -22.45 -12.80 27.08
N PHE A 45 -22.54 -12.46 28.37
CA PHE A 45 -23.73 -11.86 28.98
C PHE A 45 -23.86 -10.37 28.65
N LEU A 46 -22.85 -9.76 28.04
CA LEU A 46 -22.88 -8.39 27.59
C LEU A 46 -23.29 -8.32 26.10
N GLN A 47 -24.08 -7.31 25.79
CA GLN A 47 -24.26 -6.80 24.43
C GLN A 47 -23.36 -5.58 24.29
N LEU A 48 -22.41 -5.66 23.37
CA LEU A 48 -21.44 -4.60 23.07
C LEU A 48 -21.87 -3.88 21.80
N SER A 49 -21.80 -2.55 21.78
CA SER A 49 -22.14 -1.75 20.61
C SER A 49 -21.32 -0.46 20.54
N SER A 50 -20.97 -0.08 19.31
CA SER A 50 -20.30 1.18 18.96
C SER A 50 -20.62 1.51 17.51
N ASN A 51 -20.57 2.78 17.14
CA ASN A 51 -20.60 3.21 15.74
C ASN A 51 -19.20 3.27 15.13
N GLU A 52 -18.18 3.47 15.97
CA GLU A 52 -16.78 3.71 15.56
C GLU A 52 -15.88 2.48 15.75
N ALA A 53 -16.43 1.39 16.32
CA ALA A 53 -15.69 0.14 16.51
C ALA A 53 -16.61 -1.07 16.46
N THR A 54 -16.08 -2.21 16.03
CA THR A 54 -16.79 -3.48 15.98
C THR A 54 -16.37 -4.34 17.17
N PRO A 55 -17.31 -4.90 17.96
CA PRO A 55 -16.97 -5.80 19.03
C PRO A 55 -16.37 -7.10 18.50
N LEU A 56 -15.33 -7.59 19.17
CA LEU A 56 -14.67 -8.86 18.88
C LEU A 56 -15.13 -9.96 19.86
N GLU A 57 -15.02 -11.21 19.43
CA GLU A 57 -15.15 -12.35 20.33
C GLU A 57 -14.12 -12.21 21.46
N GLY A 58 -14.56 -12.40 22.70
CA GLY A 58 -13.71 -12.16 23.86
C GLY A 58 -13.73 -10.74 24.43
N GLY A 59 -14.63 -9.85 23.95
CA GLY A 59 -14.90 -8.54 24.56
C GLY A 59 -13.95 -7.43 24.16
N GLY A 60 -13.02 -7.66 23.23
CA GLY A 60 -12.22 -6.61 22.62
C GLY A 60 -12.99 -5.86 21.51
N TRP A 61 -12.32 -4.92 20.86
CA TRP A 61 -12.86 -4.08 19.82
C TRP A 61 -11.89 -3.95 18.65
N SER A 62 -12.43 -3.87 17.44
CA SER A 62 -11.71 -3.48 16.23
C SER A 62 -12.14 -2.07 15.84
N ALA A 63 -11.23 -1.11 15.84
CA ALA A 63 -11.48 0.28 15.51
C ALA A 63 -11.80 0.46 14.01
N ALA A 64 -12.70 1.41 13.69
CA ALA A 64 -12.90 1.86 12.32
C ALA A 64 -11.58 2.39 11.74
N ARG A 65 -11.36 2.15 10.45
CA ARG A 65 -10.10 2.55 9.77
C ARG A 65 -10.06 4.04 9.41
N ASP A 66 -11.23 4.65 9.19
CA ASP A 66 -11.30 6.07 8.84
C ASP A 66 -10.99 6.93 10.07
N PRO A 67 -9.85 7.64 10.10
CA PRO A 67 -9.49 8.46 11.25
C PRO A 67 -10.42 9.66 11.45
N LEU A 68 -11.08 10.16 10.39
CA LEU A 68 -12.05 11.26 10.49
C LEU A 68 -13.29 10.86 11.30
N ALA A 69 -13.74 9.62 11.18
CA ALA A 69 -14.94 9.13 11.86
C ALA A 69 -14.88 9.28 13.39
N THR A 70 -13.65 9.29 13.95
CA THR A 70 -13.42 9.38 15.39
C THR A 70 -12.98 10.76 15.87
N ALA A 71 -12.75 11.69 14.96
CA ALA A 71 -12.15 12.99 15.30
C ALA A 71 -13.02 13.86 16.22
N ILE A 72 -14.35 13.73 16.11
CA ILE A 72 -15.33 14.45 16.95
C ILE A 72 -15.90 13.54 18.04
N THR A 73 -16.30 12.32 17.71
CA THR A 73 -17.02 11.43 18.63
C THR A 73 -16.11 10.64 19.56
N GLY A 74 -14.85 10.45 19.18
CA GLY A 74 -13.97 9.41 19.74
C GLY A 74 -14.52 8.02 19.47
N PHE A 75 -14.02 7.04 20.18
CA PHE A 75 -14.59 5.68 20.17
C PHE A 75 -15.62 5.58 21.31
N ARG A 76 -16.89 5.70 20.98
CA ARG A 76 -17.98 5.56 21.97
C ARG A 76 -18.36 4.10 22.10
N LEU A 77 -17.97 3.48 23.19
CA LEU A 77 -18.21 2.08 23.49
C LEU A 77 -19.33 1.94 24.51
N THR A 78 -20.28 1.06 24.22
CA THR A 78 -21.42 0.79 25.11
C THR A 78 -21.46 -0.70 25.42
N ALA A 79 -21.66 -1.03 26.70
CA ALA A 79 -21.88 -2.38 27.19
C ALA A 79 -23.21 -2.43 27.97
N LEU A 80 -24.05 -3.39 27.61
CA LEU A 80 -25.37 -3.59 28.18
C LEU A 80 -25.50 -5.03 28.68
N LEU A 81 -26.02 -5.23 29.88
CA LEU A 81 -26.28 -6.58 30.42
C LEU A 81 -27.53 -7.18 29.78
N LYS A 82 -27.39 -8.27 28.99
CA LYS A 82 -28.50 -8.90 28.24
C LYS A 82 -29.69 -9.29 29.12
N ALA A 83 -29.40 -9.83 30.31
CA ALA A 83 -30.46 -10.24 31.25
C ALA A 83 -31.20 -9.06 31.87
N LYS A 84 -30.61 -7.87 31.89
CA LYS A 84 -31.23 -6.64 32.45
C LYS A 84 -30.75 -5.41 31.67
N PRO A 85 -31.41 -5.05 30.57
CA PRO A 85 -30.99 -3.94 29.69
C PRO A 85 -30.91 -2.57 30.36
N SER A 86 -31.57 -2.37 31.49
CA SER A 86 -31.42 -1.14 32.29
C SER A 86 -30.01 -0.98 32.91
N ILE A 87 -29.23 -2.05 32.98
CA ILE A 87 -27.83 -1.99 33.38
C ILE A 87 -26.99 -1.82 32.10
N THR A 88 -26.63 -0.58 31.87
CA THR A 88 -25.78 -0.19 30.73
C THR A 88 -24.72 0.78 31.19
N THR A 89 -23.59 0.77 30.50
CA THR A 89 -22.50 1.74 30.69
C THR A 89 -21.92 2.14 29.35
N SER A 90 -21.47 3.37 29.24
CA SER A 90 -20.79 3.86 28.05
C SER A 90 -19.52 4.60 28.46
N THR A 91 -18.51 4.50 27.61
CA THR A 91 -17.28 5.28 27.73
C THR A 91 -16.87 5.82 26.36
N VAL A 92 -16.13 6.92 26.37
CA VAL A 92 -15.57 7.50 25.16
C VAL A 92 -14.05 7.47 25.30
N LEU A 93 -13.39 6.86 24.32
CA LEU A 93 -11.94 6.87 24.23
C LEU A 93 -11.50 7.91 23.22
N ALA A 94 -10.48 8.68 23.58
CA ALA A 94 -9.82 9.55 22.62
C ALA A 94 -9.11 8.71 21.55
N PRO A 95 -9.20 9.07 20.28
CA PRO A 95 -8.40 8.42 19.23
C PRO A 95 -6.92 8.76 19.43
N ASP A 96 -6.04 7.81 19.13
CA ASP A 96 -4.59 8.01 19.07
C ASP A 96 -4.18 7.90 17.60
N TYR A 97 -3.67 8.96 17.04
CA TYR A 97 -3.26 9.00 15.64
C TYR A 97 -1.75 8.75 15.43
N SER A 98 -0.99 8.52 16.51
CA SER A 98 0.46 8.29 16.42
C SER A 98 0.86 6.98 15.74
N CYS A 99 -0.10 6.07 15.59
CA CYS A 99 0.06 4.77 14.93
C CYS A 99 -0.21 4.82 13.41
N LEU A 100 -0.70 5.94 12.88
CA LEU A 100 -1.01 6.06 11.47
C LEU A 100 0.27 6.10 10.63
N GLN A 101 0.20 5.51 9.45
CA GLN A 101 1.32 5.49 8.50
C GLN A 101 1.47 6.86 7.83
N HIS A 102 2.71 7.37 7.76
CA HIS A 102 3.02 8.68 7.21
C HIS A 102 3.75 8.63 5.86
N THR A 103 3.83 7.46 5.23
CA THR A 103 4.51 7.28 3.94
C THR A 103 3.52 6.67 2.94
N PHE A 104 3.34 7.35 1.83
CA PHE A 104 2.43 6.95 0.75
C PHE A 104 3.17 6.96 -0.59
N GLY A 105 3.16 5.80 -1.27
CA GLY A 105 3.74 5.64 -2.60
C GLY A 105 2.66 5.38 -3.64
N PHE A 106 2.61 6.21 -4.65
CA PHE A 106 1.71 6.08 -5.79
C PHE A 106 2.51 5.87 -7.06
N ARG A 107 2.01 5.02 -7.95
CA ARG A 107 2.71 4.65 -9.18
C ARG A 107 1.78 4.73 -10.37
N GLY A 108 2.30 5.11 -11.52
CA GLY A 108 1.58 5.06 -12.78
C GLY A 108 1.07 3.65 -13.10
N VAL A 109 -0.10 3.55 -13.71
CA VAL A 109 -0.76 2.28 -14.06
C VAL A 109 -0.40 1.90 -15.50
N GLY A 110 0.20 0.74 -15.67
CA GLY A 110 0.69 0.25 -16.97
C GLY A 110 2.18 0.47 -17.18
N ALA A 111 2.78 -0.30 -18.10
CA ALA A 111 4.20 -0.23 -18.39
C ALA A 111 4.57 1.11 -19.04
N GLY A 112 5.56 1.81 -18.50
CA GLY A 112 6.01 3.10 -19.01
C GLY A 112 5.04 4.26 -18.77
N ALA A 113 3.97 4.06 -17.97
CA ALA A 113 3.03 5.13 -17.64
C ALA A 113 3.66 6.17 -16.69
N SER A 114 3.29 7.43 -16.87
CA SER A 114 3.70 8.48 -15.94
C SER A 114 3.11 8.26 -14.55
N GLY A 115 3.79 8.76 -13.52
CA GLY A 115 3.26 8.80 -12.17
C GLY A 115 2.00 9.68 -12.07
N PRO A 116 1.13 9.43 -11.08
CA PRO A 116 -0.13 10.14 -10.94
C PRO A 116 0.04 11.60 -10.50
N GLN A 117 -1.04 12.37 -10.63
CA GLN A 117 -1.17 13.66 -9.98
C GLN A 117 -1.66 13.46 -8.55
N VAL A 118 -0.96 14.05 -7.59
CA VAL A 118 -1.29 13.97 -6.16
C VAL A 118 -1.47 15.38 -5.61
N THR A 119 -2.58 15.61 -4.92
CA THR A 119 -2.82 16.86 -4.18
C THR A 119 -2.83 16.57 -2.70
N VAL A 120 -1.99 17.25 -1.94
CA VAL A 120 -1.92 17.18 -0.48
C VAL A 120 -2.47 18.47 0.10
N ARG A 121 -3.54 18.37 0.89
CA ARG A 121 -4.17 19.50 1.58
C ARG A 121 -3.88 19.42 3.06
N LEU A 122 -3.37 20.47 3.64
CA LEU A 122 -2.95 20.53 5.03
C LEU A 122 -3.74 21.59 5.80
N GLY A 123 -4.05 21.30 7.06
CA GLY A 123 -4.67 22.29 7.94
C GLY A 123 -4.61 21.87 9.39
N ILE A 124 -4.67 22.84 10.29
CA ILE A 124 -4.80 22.60 11.73
C ILE A 124 -6.20 22.96 12.16
N LEU A 125 -6.94 21.95 12.62
CA LEU A 125 -8.29 22.05 13.11
C LEU A 125 -8.33 21.84 14.64
N ARG A 126 -9.52 21.87 15.22
CA ARG A 126 -9.76 21.56 16.63
C ARG A 126 -10.74 20.40 16.75
N SER A 127 -10.57 19.58 17.76
CA SER A 127 -11.52 18.53 18.11
C SER A 127 -11.75 18.50 19.62
N PRO A 128 -12.72 17.73 20.13
CA PRO A 128 -12.92 17.55 21.56
C PRO A 128 -11.69 16.98 22.29
N PHE A 129 -10.80 16.29 21.56
CA PHE A 129 -9.65 15.59 22.10
C PHE A 129 -8.31 16.32 21.87
N TYR A 130 -8.26 17.19 20.85
CA TYR A 130 -7.04 17.87 20.41
C TYR A 130 -7.28 19.36 20.15
N ASP A 131 -6.56 20.22 20.86
CA ASP A 131 -6.60 21.67 20.63
C ASP A 131 -6.04 22.06 19.25
N ARG A 132 -5.06 21.30 18.77
CA ARG A 132 -4.40 21.48 17.48
C ARG A 132 -4.28 20.11 16.79
N LEU A 133 -5.27 19.77 16.01
CA LEU A 133 -5.30 18.55 15.21
C LEU A 133 -4.82 18.87 13.80
N LEU A 134 -3.65 18.37 13.44
CA LEU A 134 -3.18 18.41 12.06
C LEU A 134 -4.00 17.42 11.25
N VAL A 135 -4.52 17.88 10.13
CA VAL A 135 -5.26 17.08 9.15
C VAL A 135 -4.55 17.20 7.81
N ALA A 136 -4.21 16.07 7.21
CA ALA A 136 -3.70 15.98 5.85
C ALA A 136 -4.69 15.17 4.99
N GLY A 137 -5.20 15.77 3.92
CA GLY A 137 -6.00 15.12 2.89
C GLY A 137 -5.12 14.83 1.68
N ILE A 138 -5.06 13.58 1.23
CA ILE A 138 -4.24 13.13 0.10
C ILE A 138 -5.19 12.69 -1.01
N GLU A 139 -5.25 13.44 -2.08
CA GLU A 139 -6.08 13.18 -3.26
C GLU A 139 -5.17 12.68 -4.40
N VAL A 140 -5.54 11.56 -5.00
CA VAL A 140 -4.82 10.96 -6.13
C VAL A 140 -5.77 10.85 -7.30
N GLU A 141 -5.60 11.74 -8.29
CA GLU A 141 -6.48 11.81 -9.47
C GLU A 141 -7.96 11.82 -9.06
N ASP A 142 -8.77 10.90 -9.58
CA ASP A 142 -10.21 10.81 -9.30
C ASP A 142 -10.55 9.86 -8.14
N ALA A 143 -9.54 9.32 -7.43
CA ALA A 143 -9.77 8.41 -6.31
C ALA A 143 -10.31 9.16 -5.07
N PRO A 144 -11.06 8.49 -4.18
CA PRO A 144 -11.45 9.09 -2.92
C PRO A 144 -10.23 9.51 -2.10
N PRO A 145 -10.25 10.68 -1.44
CA PRO A 145 -9.13 11.17 -0.67
C PRO A 145 -8.84 10.28 0.56
N TYR A 146 -7.56 10.13 0.88
CA TYR A 146 -7.10 9.58 2.15
C TYR A 146 -6.93 10.71 3.16
N TYR A 147 -7.29 10.45 4.41
CA TYR A 147 -7.07 11.41 5.48
C TYR A 147 -6.10 10.86 6.52
N LEU A 148 -5.17 11.71 6.94
CA LEU A 148 -4.21 11.44 7.98
C LEU A 148 -4.37 12.53 9.04
N LEU A 149 -4.46 12.12 10.31
CA LEU A 149 -4.60 13.01 11.44
C LEU A 149 -3.43 12.83 12.41
N ALA A 150 -3.03 13.91 13.07
CA ALA A 150 -2.02 13.86 14.11
C ALA A 150 -2.20 14.98 15.13
N ASP A 151 -1.74 14.79 16.37
CA ASP A 151 -1.53 15.92 17.27
C ASP A 151 -0.40 16.80 16.71
N ALA A 152 -0.72 18.04 16.33
CA ALA A 152 0.26 18.96 15.75
C ALA A 152 1.45 19.26 16.68
N ARG A 153 1.32 19.00 17.99
CA ARG A 153 2.41 19.14 18.97
C ARG A 153 3.41 17.98 18.92
N ALA A 154 2.97 16.82 18.43
CA ALA A 154 3.80 15.60 18.31
C ALA A 154 4.46 15.45 16.94
N VAL A 155 4.06 16.28 15.96
CA VAL A 155 4.57 16.23 14.59
C VAL A 155 5.94 16.93 14.53
N PRO A 156 6.97 16.31 13.94
CA PRO A 156 8.25 16.97 13.69
C PRO A 156 8.08 18.16 12.74
N PRO A 157 8.98 19.15 12.76
CA PRO A 157 8.82 20.40 12.01
C PRO A 157 8.99 20.26 10.50
N SER A 158 9.50 19.11 10.00
CA SER A 158 9.72 18.84 8.58
C SER A 158 9.58 17.34 8.29
N ASP A 159 9.38 17.01 7.03
CA ASP A 159 9.44 15.65 6.47
C ASP A 159 8.58 14.60 7.24
N TRP A 160 7.47 15.08 7.83
CA TRP A 160 6.56 14.21 8.57
C TRP A 160 5.74 13.30 7.64
N LEU A 161 5.31 13.82 6.50
CA LEU A 161 4.50 13.11 5.52
C LEU A 161 5.31 12.90 4.23
N ILE A 162 5.62 11.66 3.92
CA ILE A 162 6.36 11.31 2.71
C ILE A 162 5.37 10.89 1.62
N ILE A 163 5.37 11.63 0.51
CA ILE A 163 4.52 11.36 -0.65
C ILE A 163 5.42 11.09 -1.86
N GLU A 164 5.31 9.91 -2.42
CA GLU A 164 6.00 9.55 -3.66
C GLU A 164 4.99 9.35 -4.80
N ALA A 165 5.19 10.07 -5.92
CA ALA A 165 4.43 9.89 -7.17
C ALA A 165 5.37 9.42 -8.29
N ARG A 166 5.61 8.12 -8.35
CA ARG A 166 6.60 7.48 -9.23
C ARG A 166 6.03 7.09 -10.58
N GLY A 167 6.81 7.25 -11.66
CA GLY A 167 6.54 6.62 -12.94
C GLY A 167 6.62 5.09 -12.87
N SER A 168 5.87 4.39 -13.73
CA SER A 168 5.93 2.94 -13.78
C SER A 168 7.15 2.44 -14.58
N ARG A 169 7.53 1.20 -14.32
CA ARG A 169 8.61 0.54 -15.07
C ARG A 169 8.24 0.36 -16.54
N GLY A 170 9.21 0.47 -17.43
CA GLY A 170 9.07 0.20 -18.86
C GLY A 170 8.72 -1.26 -19.15
N SER A 171 8.13 -1.49 -20.32
CA SER A 171 7.82 -2.86 -20.78
C SER A 171 9.09 -3.66 -21.03
N ARG A 172 9.07 -4.95 -20.69
CA ARG A 172 10.15 -5.88 -21.02
C ARG A 172 10.17 -6.14 -22.53
N GLY A 173 11.37 -6.25 -23.12
CA GLY A 173 11.56 -6.71 -24.48
C GLY A 173 11.17 -8.18 -24.67
N ALA A 174 10.66 -8.51 -25.84
CA ALA A 174 10.34 -9.90 -26.19
C ALA A 174 11.63 -10.73 -26.39
N GLU A 175 11.58 -11.98 -25.99
CA GLU A 175 12.67 -12.92 -26.19
C GLU A 175 12.85 -13.28 -27.68
N GLY A 176 14.08 -13.45 -28.14
CA GLY A 176 14.39 -13.91 -29.46
C GLY A 176 13.98 -15.38 -29.67
N THR A 177 13.58 -15.71 -30.88
CA THR A 177 13.21 -17.10 -31.25
C THR A 177 14.44 -18.02 -31.25
N ALA A 178 14.25 -19.28 -30.84
CA ALA A 178 15.31 -20.28 -30.98
C ALA A 178 15.62 -20.57 -32.47
N GLY A 179 16.87 -20.77 -32.79
CA GLY A 179 17.32 -21.22 -34.12
C GLY A 179 16.84 -22.63 -34.44
N VAL A 180 16.59 -22.89 -35.70
CA VAL A 180 16.15 -24.23 -36.18
C VAL A 180 17.31 -25.23 -36.07
N ALA A 181 17.02 -26.46 -35.70
CA ALA A 181 18.01 -27.51 -35.70
C ALA A 181 18.50 -27.85 -37.14
N GLY A 182 19.79 -28.13 -37.31
CA GLY A 182 20.36 -28.58 -38.54
C GLY A 182 19.81 -29.95 -38.97
N THR A 183 19.82 -30.22 -40.28
CA THR A 183 19.38 -31.50 -40.83
C THR A 183 20.39 -32.60 -40.50
N ASN A 184 19.90 -33.80 -40.18
CA ASN A 184 20.78 -34.96 -40.00
C ASN A 184 21.39 -35.43 -41.33
N GLY A 185 22.63 -35.82 -41.28
CA GLY A 185 23.32 -36.48 -42.41
C GLY A 185 22.69 -37.82 -42.75
N ARG A 186 22.70 -38.21 -44.04
CA ARG A 186 22.18 -39.49 -44.48
C ARG A 186 23.15 -40.62 -44.13
N PRO A 187 22.68 -41.78 -43.70
CA PRO A 187 23.50 -42.97 -43.58
C PRO A 187 24.19 -43.33 -44.91
N GLY A 188 25.35 -43.83 -44.86
CA GLY A 188 26.08 -44.23 -46.07
C GLY A 188 27.55 -44.55 -45.82
N CYS A 189 28.34 -44.79 -46.94
CA CYS A 189 29.76 -45.04 -46.89
C CYS A 189 30.53 -44.05 -47.79
N PRO A 190 31.15 -43.00 -47.21
CA PRO A 190 31.02 -42.51 -45.81
C PRO A 190 29.66 -41.96 -45.51
N GLY A 191 29.28 -41.89 -44.19
CA GLY A 191 28.06 -41.20 -43.73
C GLY A 191 28.07 -39.73 -44.10
N GLY A 192 26.91 -39.15 -44.47
CA GLY A 192 26.78 -37.74 -44.83
C GLY A 192 27.01 -36.82 -43.62
N ALA A 193 27.57 -35.64 -43.83
CA ALA A 193 27.70 -34.64 -42.79
C ALA A 193 26.32 -34.09 -42.33
N GLY A 194 26.15 -33.82 -41.03
CA GLY A 194 25.02 -33.09 -40.50
C GLY A 194 25.04 -31.63 -40.94
N GLY A 195 23.87 -31.05 -41.18
CA GLY A 195 23.74 -29.63 -41.51
C GLY A 195 23.99 -28.72 -40.32
N PRO A 196 24.41 -27.48 -40.53
CA PRO A 196 24.55 -26.51 -39.43
C PRO A 196 23.18 -26.13 -38.83
N GLY A 197 23.15 -25.86 -37.52
CA GLY A 197 22.01 -25.25 -36.84
C GLY A 197 21.80 -23.80 -37.29
N GLY A 198 20.56 -23.35 -37.30
CA GLY A 198 20.20 -21.96 -37.59
C GLY A 198 20.58 -21.00 -36.45
N ALA A 199 20.81 -19.74 -36.76
CA ALA A 199 21.03 -18.71 -35.78
C ALA A 199 19.77 -18.48 -34.90
N GLY A 200 19.95 -18.23 -33.61
CA GLY A 200 18.88 -17.71 -32.74
C GLY A 200 18.49 -16.27 -33.14
N GLY A 201 17.21 -15.93 -32.98
CA GLY A 201 16.73 -14.57 -33.19
C GLY A 201 17.25 -13.62 -32.11
N ASN A 202 17.41 -12.36 -32.45
CA ASN A 202 17.71 -11.33 -31.45
C ASN A 202 16.51 -11.05 -30.58
N GLY A 203 16.73 -10.75 -29.26
CA GLY A 203 15.72 -10.19 -28.38
C GLY A 203 15.33 -8.79 -28.82
N SER A 204 14.09 -8.38 -28.56
CA SER A 204 13.64 -7.01 -28.83
C SER A 204 14.08 -6.04 -27.75
N GLY A 205 14.18 -4.74 -28.13
CA GLY A 205 14.41 -3.68 -27.16
C GLY A 205 13.23 -3.55 -26.19
N ALA A 206 13.53 -3.06 -24.99
CA ALA A 206 12.56 -2.80 -23.94
C ALA A 206 11.98 -1.36 -24.04
N GLY A 207 10.83 -1.15 -23.41
CA GLY A 207 10.20 0.17 -23.32
C GLY A 207 10.87 1.07 -22.29
N PRO A 208 10.78 2.40 -22.44
CA PRO A 208 11.27 3.35 -21.44
C PRO A 208 10.41 3.31 -20.19
N GLY A 209 10.99 3.65 -19.04
CA GLY A 209 10.25 3.95 -17.81
C GLY A 209 9.39 5.20 -17.95
N GLY A 210 8.29 5.25 -17.21
CA GLY A 210 7.38 6.38 -17.17
C GLY A 210 7.99 7.60 -16.47
N ARG A 211 7.57 8.79 -16.83
CA ARG A 211 7.95 10.01 -16.12
C ARG A 211 7.39 10.01 -14.71
N GLY A 212 8.07 10.62 -13.72
CA GLY A 212 7.52 10.90 -12.40
C GLY A 212 6.26 11.78 -12.48
N GLY A 213 5.39 11.65 -11.47
CA GLY A 213 4.11 12.35 -11.40
C GLY A 213 4.25 13.84 -11.05
N GLN A 214 3.16 14.43 -10.59
CA GLN A 214 3.11 15.80 -10.11
C GLN A 214 2.52 15.83 -8.70
N ILE A 215 3.11 16.60 -7.78
CA ILE A 215 2.59 16.80 -6.44
C ILE A 215 2.29 18.28 -6.25
N THR A 216 1.07 18.57 -5.77
CA THR A 216 0.64 19.90 -5.37
C THR A 216 0.34 19.88 -3.87
N ILE A 217 0.95 20.77 -3.11
CA ILE A 217 0.74 20.93 -1.67
C ILE A 217 -0.06 22.21 -1.45
N ILE A 218 -1.23 22.09 -0.82
CA ILE A 218 -2.11 23.21 -0.49
C ILE A 218 -2.07 23.41 1.02
N ALA A 219 -1.59 24.56 1.46
CA ALA A 219 -1.51 24.94 2.85
C ALA A 219 -2.27 26.23 3.14
N PRO A 220 -2.77 26.45 4.35
CA PRO A 220 -3.43 27.71 4.70
C PRO A 220 -2.42 28.87 4.71
N ALA A 221 -2.86 30.01 4.20
CA ALA A 221 -2.04 31.24 4.19
C ALA A 221 -1.69 31.71 5.61
N GLU A 222 -2.50 31.36 6.60
CA GLU A 222 -2.30 31.64 8.02
C GLU A 222 -1.20 30.76 8.66
N GLU A 223 -0.96 29.56 8.06
CA GLU A 223 0.02 28.59 8.55
C GLU A 223 0.84 27.99 7.38
N PRO A 224 1.55 28.80 6.58
CA PRO A 224 2.24 28.34 5.36
C PRO A 224 3.38 27.34 5.65
N PHE A 225 3.90 27.33 6.88
CA PHE A 225 4.95 26.41 7.31
C PHE A 225 4.50 24.93 7.24
N LEU A 226 3.18 24.66 7.19
CA LEU A 226 2.66 23.30 7.06
C LEU A 226 3.13 22.62 5.78
N ALA A 227 3.37 23.37 4.71
CA ALA A 227 3.91 22.80 3.48
C ALA A 227 5.27 22.10 3.68
N GLY A 228 6.08 22.57 4.64
CA GLY A 228 7.36 21.96 4.98
C GLY A 228 7.25 20.62 5.71
N LEU A 229 6.05 20.21 6.13
CA LEU A 229 5.82 18.89 6.71
C LEU A 229 5.81 17.76 5.67
N VAL A 230 5.74 18.10 4.37
CA VAL A 230 5.62 17.14 3.28
C VAL A 230 6.94 17.00 2.54
N ASP A 231 7.53 15.81 2.60
CA ASP A 231 8.57 15.38 1.66
C ASP A 231 7.90 14.81 0.41
N ALA A 232 7.98 15.56 -0.70
CA ALA A 232 7.30 15.26 -1.94
C ALA A 232 8.30 14.77 -3.00
N GLN A 233 8.22 13.50 -3.37
CA GLN A 233 9.14 12.81 -4.26
C GLN A 233 8.44 12.41 -5.57
N VAL A 234 9.06 12.73 -6.70
CA VAL A 234 8.49 12.46 -8.04
C VAL A 234 9.49 11.74 -8.96
N PRO A 235 10.04 10.57 -8.56
CA PRO A 235 11.03 9.87 -9.38
C PRO A 235 10.40 9.28 -10.65
N GLY A 236 11.18 9.20 -11.72
CA GLY A 236 10.83 8.42 -12.91
C GLY A 236 10.80 6.92 -12.62
N GLY A 237 10.15 6.17 -13.48
CA GLY A 237 10.17 4.72 -13.47
C GLY A 237 11.47 4.17 -14.08
N GLU A 238 11.87 2.98 -13.69
CA GLU A 238 12.99 2.27 -14.31
C GLU A 238 12.65 1.86 -15.75
N GLY A 239 13.66 1.84 -16.63
CA GLY A 239 13.54 1.22 -17.95
C GLY A 239 13.21 -0.27 -17.86
N GLY A 240 12.60 -0.82 -18.90
CA GLY A 240 12.38 -2.26 -19.01
C GLY A 240 13.68 -3.01 -19.32
N ASP A 241 13.75 -4.31 -19.02
CA ASP A 241 14.85 -5.17 -19.45
C ASP A 241 14.67 -5.57 -20.92
N GLY A 242 15.74 -5.46 -21.71
CA GLY A 242 15.78 -5.99 -23.07
C GLY A 242 15.56 -7.50 -23.12
N GLY A 243 14.89 -7.97 -24.15
CA GLY A 243 14.65 -9.41 -24.33
C GLY A 243 15.95 -10.20 -24.49
N SER A 244 15.99 -11.39 -23.92
CA SER A 244 17.12 -12.32 -24.16
C SER A 244 17.16 -12.74 -25.61
N GLY A 245 18.37 -12.89 -26.17
CA GLY A 245 18.55 -13.54 -27.49
C GLY A 245 18.14 -15.00 -27.47
N GLY A 246 17.57 -15.47 -28.56
CA GLY A 246 17.23 -16.88 -28.75
C GLY A 246 18.47 -17.77 -28.78
N LYS A 247 18.34 -18.98 -28.31
CA LYS A 247 19.43 -19.98 -28.43
C LYS A 247 19.63 -20.35 -29.90
N GLY A 248 20.89 -20.52 -30.32
CA GLY A 248 21.21 -21.11 -31.64
C GLY A 248 20.68 -22.54 -31.74
N GLY A 249 20.28 -22.93 -32.93
CA GLY A 249 19.84 -24.29 -33.21
C GLY A 249 21.00 -25.30 -33.07
N ALA A 250 20.68 -26.49 -32.59
CA ALA A 250 21.68 -27.57 -32.56
C ALA A 250 22.06 -27.98 -33.99
N GLY A 251 23.33 -28.29 -34.24
CA GLY A 251 23.78 -28.91 -35.49
C GLY A 251 23.16 -30.29 -35.68
N GLY A 252 22.89 -30.67 -36.91
CA GLY A 252 22.39 -31.99 -37.24
C GLY A 252 23.41 -33.08 -36.91
N LYS A 253 22.94 -34.27 -36.56
CA LYS A 253 23.81 -35.43 -36.34
C LYS A 253 24.41 -35.86 -37.65
N GLY A 254 25.69 -36.29 -37.65
CA GLY A 254 26.30 -36.98 -38.81
C GLY A 254 25.57 -38.30 -39.12
N GLY A 255 25.50 -38.64 -40.37
CA GLY A 255 24.94 -39.91 -40.82
C GLY A 255 25.73 -41.10 -40.30
N ALA A 256 25.02 -42.18 -39.96
CA ALA A 256 25.70 -43.42 -39.56
C ALA A 256 26.54 -44.03 -40.69
N ALA A 257 27.69 -44.60 -40.34
CA ALA A 257 28.45 -45.44 -41.29
C ALA A 257 27.60 -46.67 -41.63
N ASP A 258 27.63 -47.05 -42.92
CA ASP A 258 27.04 -48.33 -43.33
C ASP A 258 28.21 -49.30 -43.67
N PRO A 259 28.67 -50.07 -42.66
CA PRO A 259 29.83 -50.98 -42.83
C PRO A 259 29.52 -52.20 -43.67
N ALA A 260 28.26 -52.44 -44.11
CA ALA A 260 27.91 -53.60 -44.93
C ALA A 260 28.62 -53.65 -46.26
N ASN A 261 29.14 -52.53 -46.80
CA ASN A 261 29.79 -52.42 -48.07
C ASN A 261 31.32 -52.21 -48.00
N ASP A 262 31.82 -51.64 -46.90
CA ASP A 262 33.26 -51.44 -46.64
C ASP A 262 33.51 -51.26 -45.11
N PRO A 263 34.36 -52.13 -44.51
CA PRO A 263 34.68 -52.03 -43.07
C PRO A 263 35.47 -50.75 -42.71
N ARG A 264 35.95 -49.98 -43.68
CA ARG A 264 36.61 -48.70 -43.48
C ARG A 264 35.67 -47.52 -43.50
N CYS A 265 34.35 -47.77 -43.58
CA CYS A 265 33.37 -46.78 -43.66
C CYS A 265 33.30 -45.97 -42.33
N VAL A 266 33.34 -44.65 -42.43
CA VAL A 266 33.28 -43.73 -41.26
C VAL A 266 31.96 -42.97 -41.22
N ALA A 267 31.44 -42.71 -39.99
CA ALA A 267 30.28 -41.87 -39.79
C ALA A 267 30.56 -40.42 -40.23
N GLY A 268 29.52 -39.76 -40.69
CA GLY A 268 29.59 -38.34 -41.03
C GLY A 268 29.82 -37.45 -39.78
N SER A 269 30.41 -36.30 -39.99
CA SER A 269 30.62 -35.33 -38.94
C SER A 269 29.30 -34.68 -38.53
N ALA A 270 29.14 -34.34 -37.25
CA ALA A 270 28.00 -33.51 -36.78
C ALA A 270 28.15 -32.09 -37.33
N GLY A 271 27.00 -31.47 -37.65
CA GLY A 271 26.96 -30.06 -38.01
C GLY A 271 27.29 -29.16 -36.80
N ALA A 272 27.76 -27.97 -37.07
CA ALA A 272 28.01 -26.96 -36.05
C ALA A 272 26.68 -26.41 -35.49
N SER A 273 26.63 -26.10 -34.20
CA SER A 273 25.47 -25.36 -33.61
C SER A 273 25.47 -23.92 -34.15
N GLY A 274 24.28 -23.39 -34.37
CA GLY A 274 24.09 -22.00 -34.75
C GLY A 274 24.48 -21.03 -33.62
N PRO A 275 24.85 -19.78 -33.94
CA PRO A 275 25.10 -18.76 -32.93
C PRO A 275 23.83 -18.39 -32.19
N ALA A 276 23.94 -17.99 -30.90
CA ALA A 276 22.85 -17.39 -30.16
C ALA A 276 22.56 -15.97 -30.67
N GLY A 277 21.29 -15.54 -30.57
CA GLY A 277 20.92 -14.18 -30.85
C GLY A 277 21.42 -13.20 -29.78
N ALA A 278 21.54 -11.94 -30.14
CA ALA A 278 21.93 -10.89 -29.21
C ALA A 278 20.79 -10.50 -28.26
N LYS A 279 21.12 -10.07 -27.03
CA LYS A 279 20.17 -9.44 -26.13
C LYS A 279 19.65 -8.12 -26.73
N GLY A 280 18.34 -7.82 -26.59
CA GLY A 280 17.76 -6.52 -26.91
C GLY A 280 18.29 -5.41 -25.99
N GLN A 281 18.16 -4.18 -26.43
CA GLN A 281 18.55 -3.02 -25.61
C GLN A 281 17.62 -2.84 -24.44
N ASP A 282 18.15 -2.51 -23.25
CA ASP A 282 17.39 -2.13 -22.09
C ASP A 282 16.73 -0.74 -22.33
N GLY A 283 15.54 -0.55 -21.78
CA GLY A 283 14.82 0.73 -21.84
C GLY A 283 15.56 1.80 -21.03
N ARG A 284 15.36 3.06 -21.37
CA ARG A 284 15.88 4.17 -20.58
C ARG A 284 14.98 4.42 -19.39
N ASP A 285 15.56 4.87 -18.27
CA ASP A 285 14.78 5.32 -17.13
C ASP A 285 13.93 6.54 -17.49
N GLY A 286 12.77 6.64 -16.89
CA GLY A 286 11.89 7.79 -17.01
C GLY A 286 12.49 9.03 -16.35
N LEU A 287 12.18 10.19 -16.89
CA LEU A 287 12.59 11.44 -16.25
C LEU A 287 11.81 11.66 -14.96
N PRO A 288 12.41 12.32 -13.94
CA PRO A 288 11.64 12.73 -12.78
C PRO A 288 10.51 13.68 -13.16
N GLY A 289 9.50 13.79 -12.32
CA GLY A 289 8.40 14.75 -12.42
C GLY A 289 8.85 16.19 -12.27
N GLY A 290 7.91 17.12 -12.35
CA GLY A 290 8.16 18.52 -12.04
C GLY A 290 8.43 18.72 -10.54
N ARG A 291 9.02 19.86 -10.17
CA ARG A 291 9.13 20.25 -8.76
C ARG A 291 7.75 20.31 -8.11
N PRO A 292 7.59 19.87 -6.86
CA PRO A 292 6.35 20.02 -6.13
C PRO A 292 5.87 21.48 -6.13
N GLN A 293 4.58 21.68 -6.36
CA GLN A 293 3.96 23.01 -6.33
C GLN A 293 3.40 23.26 -4.94
N ILE A 294 3.73 24.41 -4.35
CA ILE A 294 3.16 24.85 -3.08
C ILE A 294 2.20 25.97 -3.36
N VAL A 295 0.96 25.81 -2.94
CA VAL A 295 -0.13 26.79 -3.09
C VAL A 295 -0.64 27.14 -1.71
N THR A 296 -0.70 28.45 -1.41
CA THR A 296 -1.30 28.93 -0.16
C THR A 296 -2.64 29.58 -0.44
N VAL A 297 -3.65 29.19 0.34
CA VAL A 297 -5.02 29.70 0.23
C VAL A 297 -5.57 30.01 1.64
N PRO A 298 -6.60 30.86 1.78
CA PRO A 298 -7.27 31.01 3.07
C PRO A 298 -7.71 29.65 3.62
N MET A 299 -7.65 29.46 4.94
CA MET A 299 -7.97 28.17 5.58
C MET A 299 -9.32 27.58 5.15
N ARG A 300 -10.35 28.41 4.95
CA ARG A 300 -11.68 27.98 4.48
C ARG A 300 -11.66 27.35 3.08
N ASP A 301 -10.67 27.68 2.25
CA ASP A 301 -10.58 27.26 0.84
C ASP A 301 -9.62 26.05 0.67
N VAL A 302 -8.92 25.64 1.75
CA VAL A 302 -7.95 24.52 1.72
C VAL A 302 -8.61 23.24 1.24
N TRP A 303 -9.80 22.92 1.75
CA TRP A 303 -10.43 21.62 1.56
C TRP A 303 -11.24 21.47 0.27
N GLY A 304 -11.35 22.54 -0.53
CA GLY A 304 -12.07 22.53 -1.79
C GLY A 304 -13.59 22.41 -1.62
N GLN A 305 -14.27 21.89 -2.64
CA GLN A 305 -15.76 21.83 -2.66
C GLN A 305 -16.31 20.47 -2.23
N ARG A 306 -15.52 19.40 -2.28
CA ARG A 306 -15.93 18.03 -1.93
C ARG A 306 -15.40 17.64 -0.56
N ILE A 307 -16.04 18.15 0.47
CA ILE A 307 -15.67 17.90 1.87
C ILE A 307 -16.51 16.74 2.40
N PRO A 308 -15.89 15.64 2.92
CA PRO A 308 -16.66 14.57 3.58
C PRO A 308 -17.35 15.09 4.82
N PRO A 309 -18.53 14.53 5.19
CA PRO A 309 -19.32 15.02 6.34
C PRO A 309 -18.51 15.10 7.64
N ALA A 310 -17.71 14.08 7.94
CA ALA A 310 -16.89 14.06 9.16
C ALA A 310 -15.85 15.17 9.20
N LEU A 311 -15.27 15.54 8.05
CA LEU A 311 -14.35 16.68 7.96
C LEU A 311 -15.11 18.02 8.07
N ALA A 312 -16.31 18.11 7.50
CA ALA A 312 -17.14 19.30 7.64
C ALA A 312 -17.50 19.55 9.12
N GLU A 313 -17.91 18.52 9.85
CA GLU A 313 -18.15 18.60 11.30
C GLU A 313 -16.91 19.07 12.06
N LEU A 314 -15.74 18.59 11.67
CA LEU A 314 -14.47 18.97 12.28
C LEU A 314 -14.10 20.44 11.99
N ILE A 315 -14.35 20.92 10.78
CA ILE A 315 -14.15 22.32 10.38
C ILE A 315 -15.08 23.24 11.17
N ASP A 316 -16.33 22.83 11.37
CA ASP A 316 -17.34 23.59 12.07
C ASP A 316 -17.26 23.48 13.60
N TYR A 317 -16.45 22.53 14.11
CA TYR A 317 -16.32 22.34 15.54
C TYR A 317 -15.82 23.60 16.27
N ARG A 318 -16.55 23.99 17.29
CA ARG A 318 -16.18 25.07 18.20
C ARG A 318 -16.16 24.51 19.62
N PRO A 319 -15.04 24.65 20.35
CA PRO A 319 -14.98 24.20 21.72
C PRO A 319 -16.02 24.95 22.54
N PRO A 320 -16.69 24.28 23.50
CA PRO A 320 -17.61 24.95 24.41
C PRO A 320 -16.85 26.09 25.08
N GLY A 321 -17.43 27.29 25.05
CA GLY A 321 -16.84 28.50 25.61
C GLY A 321 -16.40 28.22 27.04
N ARG A 322 -15.17 28.55 27.41
CA ARG A 322 -14.74 28.59 28.81
C ARG A 322 -15.66 29.61 29.49
N GLY A 323 -16.68 29.13 30.19
CA GLY A 323 -17.52 29.99 31.02
C GLY A 323 -16.57 30.88 31.84
N ARG A 324 -16.73 32.21 31.75
CA ARG A 324 -16.08 33.14 32.65
C ARG A 324 -16.42 32.68 34.06
N ARG A 325 -15.45 32.11 34.76
CA ARG A 325 -15.56 32.00 36.22
C ARG A 325 -15.66 33.43 36.70
N GLN A 326 -16.87 33.83 37.13
CA GLN A 326 -17.11 35.02 37.93
C GLN A 326 -16.48 34.78 39.30
#